data_196fecff7ce76ca5046195638b792c44
#
_entry.id   196fecff7ce76ca5046195638b792c44
#
_cell.length_a   1.000
_cell.length_b   1.000
_cell.length_c   1.000
_cell.angle_alpha   90.00
_cell.angle_beta   90.00
_cell.angle_gamma   90.00
#
_symmetry.space_group_name_H-M   'P 1'
#
loop_
_entity.id
_entity.type
_entity.pdbx_description
1 polymer ?
#
loop_
_entity_poly.entity_id
_entity_poly.type
_entity_poly.pdbx_seq_one_letter_code
_entity_poly.pdbx_strand_id
1 'polypeptide(L)'
;MKKVVTVLAAALFLGACHCTCTKNACKAPVKKQSVKTAPAQPAKKAAPVKKAVEEKDFTEVATVSRKTPDKVVLSYKEPILFRYNSDEIEPASLKPIKQTARALKKYPDNTVRVAGYTDSLGDPNYNVDLSQRRAKAVAMELVKEGVPAKNVSFIGYGAANPVATNKTSKGRAQNRRVELEISNN
;
A
#
# COMPACT_ATOMS: atom_id res chain seq x y z
N MET A 1 -61.44 -1.80 -11.00
CA MET A 1 -61.68 -0.36 -11.25
C MET A 1 -60.34 0.25 -11.62
N LYS A 2 -60.03 0.37 -12.95
CA LYS A 2 -59.98 1.63 -13.71
C LYS A 2 -59.06 2.70 -13.05
N LYS A 3 -57.97 3.16 -13.64
CA LYS A 3 -57.69 3.86 -14.89
C LYS A 3 -56.14 3.84 -15.08
N VAL A 4 -55.49 3.45 -16.13
CA VAL A 4 -55.23 4.03 -17.45
C VAL A 4 -55.10 5.58 -17.44
N VAL A 5 -53.91 6.08 -17.66
CA VAL A 5 -53.63 7.29 -18.43
C VAL A 5 -52.27 7.14 -19.09
N THR A 6 -52.36 7.13 -20.32
CA THR A 6 -51.55 7.27 -21.49
C THR A 6 -51.01 8.70 -21.66
N VAL A 7 -50.01 8.82 -22.55
CA VAL A 7 -49.69 9.88 -23.51
C VAL A 7 -48.24 10.36 -23.42
N LEU A 8 -47.38 9.96 -24.38
CA LEU A 8 -46.96 10.67 -25.63
C LEU A 8 -45.96 11.82 -25.37
N ALA A 9 -44.80 11.84 -25.97
CA ALA A 9 -44.40 12.18 -27.33
C ALA A 9 -42.85 12.18 -27.40
N ALA A 10 -42.28 11.50 -28.27
CA ALA A 10 -41.61 11.76 -29.53
C ALA A 10 -40.78 13.07 -29.60
N ALA A 11 -39.47 12.94 -29.81
CA ALA A 11 -38.68 13.77 -30.70
C ALA A 11 -37.43 13.04 -31.19
N LEU A 12 -37.49 12.63 -32.42
CA LEU A 12 -36.37 12.22 -33.26
C LEU A 12 -35.43 13.39 -33.51
N PHE A 13 -34.14 13.19 -33.29
CA PHE A 13 -33.10 13.95 -33.98
C PHE A 13 -32.09 12.94 -34.55
N LEU A 14 -32.31 12.57 -35.79
CA LEU A 14 -31.35 12.00 -36.73
C LEU A 14 -30.33 13.09 -37.06
N GLY A 15 -29.10 12.93 -36.60
CA GLY A 15 -27.93 13.67 -37.05
C GLY A 15 -26.90 12.68 -37.60
N ALA A 16 -27.07 12.25 -38.82
CA ALA A 16 -26.05 11.49 -39.54
C ALA A 16 -24.91 12.41 -39.94
N CYS A 17 -23.78 12.37 -39.26
CA CYS A 17 -22.52 12.90 -39.76
C CYS A 17 -21.78 11.79 -40.53
N HIS A 18 -21.97 11.82 -41.86
CA HIS A 18 -21.10 11.12 -42.80
C HIS A 18 -19.74 11.81 -42.84
N CYS A 19 -18.74 11.23 -42.21
CA CYS A 19 -17.37 11.67 -42.38
C CYS A 19 -16.70 10.70 -43.36
N THR A 20 -16.67 11.09 -44.62
CA THR A 20 -15.85 10.46 -45.68
C THR A 20 -14.37 10.80 -45.40
N CYS A 21 -13.63 9.78 -44.97
CA CYS A 21 -12.19 9.89 -44.73
C CYS A 21 -11.45 9.79 -46.09
N THR A 22 -11.10 10.93 -46.67
CA THR A 22 -10.11 11.00 -47.74
C THR A 22 -8.70 11.03 -47.16
N LYS A 23 -7.87 10.12 -47.70
CA LYS A 23 -6.42 10.04 -47.41
C LYS A 23 -5.76 11.37 -47.73
N ASN A 24 -5.30 12.15 -46.75
CA ASN A 24 -4.03 12.86 -46.72
C ASN A 24 -3.98 13.90 -45.57
N ALA A 25 -2.90 13.78 -44.80
CA ALA A 25 -2.24 14.84 -44.05
C ALA A 25 -3.05 15.66 -43.03
N CYS A 26 -3.16 15.19 -41.82
CA CYS A 26 -3.25 16.08 -40.65
C CYS A 26 -1.93 16.03 -39.85
N LYS A 27 -0.94 16.81 -40.29
CA LYS A 27 0.15 17.26 -39.45
C LYS A 27 -0.38 18.37 -38.55
N ALA A 28 -0.73 18.06 -37.32
CA ALA A 28 -0.99 19.08 -36.30
C ALA A 28 0.35 19.65 -35.79
N PRO A 29 0.49 20.97 -35.68
CA PRO A 29 1.71 21.56 -35.11
C PRO A 29 1.75 21.31 -33.61
N VAL A 30 2.80 20.62 -33.16
CA VAL A 30 3.15 20.49 -31.75
C VAL A 30 3.48 21.90 -31.23
N LYS A 31 2.56 22.50 -30.47
CA LYS A 31 2.87 23.69 -29.68
C LYS A 31 3.85 23.31 -28.59
N LYS A 32 5.10 23.77 -28.74
CA LYS A 32 6.11 23.77 -27.68
C LYS A 32 5.55 24.60 -26.51
N GLN A 33 5.06 23.92 -25.47
CA GLN A 33 4.81 24.58 -24.18
C GLN A 33 6.16 24.85 -23.55
N SER A 34 6.51 26.11 -23.46
CA SER A 34 7.65 26.60 -22.69
C SER A 34 7.42 26.25 -21.23
N VAL A 35 8.29 25.38 -20.70
CA VAL A 35 8.37 25.09 -19.26
C VAL A 35 8.76 26.40 -18.56
N LYS A 36 7.80 27.05 -17.91
CA LYS A 36 8.09 28.12 -16.96
C LYS A 36 8.81 27.49 -15.78
N THR A 37 10.09 27.81 -15.65
CA THR A 37 10.90 27.53 -14.47
C THR A 37 10.17 28.10 -13.25
N ALA A 38 9.76 27.23 -12.32
CA ALA A 38 9.19 27.63 -11.05
C ALA A 38 10.27 28.34 -10.23
N PRO A 39 9.94 29.42 -9.50
CA PRO A 39 10.90 30.11 -8.66
C PRO A 39 11.39 29.18 -7.54
N ALA A 40 12.70 29.20 -7.30
CA ALA A 40 13.36 28.47 -6.22
C ALA A 40 12.66 28.81 -4.89
N GLN A 41 12.14 27.78 -4.22
CA GLN A 41 11.62 27.93 -2.86
C GLN A 41 12.79 28.28 -1.92
N PRO A 42 12.60 29.23 -0.99
CA PRO A 42 13.63 29.56 -0.02
C PRO A 42 13.92 28.34 0.87
N ALA A 43 15.21 28.08 1.12
CA ALA A 43 15.70 27.00 1.95
C ALA A 43 14.91 26.95 3.27
N LYS A 44 14.19 25.84 3.50
CA LYS A 44 13.54 25.56 4.77
C LYS A 44 14.62 25.52 5.85
N LYS A 45 14.45 26.33 6.93
CA LYS A 45 15.22 26.25 8.17
C LYS A 45 15.40 24.78 8.56
N ALA A 46 16.64 24.42 8.93
CA ALA A 46 16.99 23.10 9.42
C ALA A 46 15.97 22.65 10.48
N ALA A 47 15.21 21.60 10.16
CA ALA A 47 14.28 20.97 11.09
C ALA A 47 15.10 20.33 12.23
N PRO A 48 14.56 20.20 13.46
CA PRO A 48 15.24 19.55 14.57
C PRO A 48 15.68 18.15 14.14
N VAL A 49 16.90 17.76 14.52
CA VAL A 49 17.49 16.46 14.20
C VAL A 49 16.53 15.37 14.65
N LYS A 50 15.87 14.76 13.69
CA LYS A 50 14.88 13.70 13.93
C LYS A 50 15.63 12.48 14.46
N LYS A 51 15.11 11.87 15.52
CA LYS A 51 15.71 10.69 16.12
C LYS A 51 15.66 9.53 15.13
N ALA A 52 16.83 9.08 14.66
CA ALA A 52 16.93 7.92 13.79
C ALA A 52 16.46 6.66 14.51
N VAL A 53 15.80 5.75 13.78
CA VAL A 53 15.38 4.46 14.33
C VAL A 53 16.58 3.65 14.76
N GLU A 54 16.63 3.26 16.04
CA GLU A 54 17.66 2.39 16.57
C GLU A 54 17.25 0.92 16.36
N GLU A 55 18.08 0.17 15.67
CA GLU A 55 17.81 -1.24 15.32
C GLU A 55 17.57 -2.11 16.56
N LYS A 56 18.29 -1.82 17.66
CA LYS A 56 18.17 -2.56 18.91
C LYS A 56 16.76 -2.59 19.50
N ASP A 57 15.94 -1.57 19.21
CA ASP A 57 14.58 -1.50 19.73
C ASP A 57 13.63 -2.55 19.10
N PHE A 58 14.03 -3.17 18.01
CA PHE A 58 13.23 -4.13 17.26
C PHE A 58 13.84 -5.53 17.19
N THR A 59 15.08 -5.73 17.61
CA THR A 59 15.83 -7.00 17.47
C THR A 59 15.19 -8.19 18.16
N GLU A 60 14.36 -7.96 19.19
CA GLU A 60 13.64 -9.04 19.86
C GLU A 60 12.53 -9.64 18.98
N VAL A 61 11.84 -8.82 18.19
CA VAL A 61 10.62 -9.21 17.47
C VAL A 61 10.80 -9.33 15.97
N ALA A 62 11.78 -8.64 15.39
CA ALA A 62 11.97 -8.58 13.96
C ALA A 62 13.44 -8.64 13.55
N THR A 63 13.68 -9.12 12.35
CA THR A 63 14.94 -8.93 11.65
C THR A 63 14.92 -7.55 11.01
N VAL A 64 15.94 -6.75 11.32
CA VAL A 64 16.06 -5.38 10.85
C VAL A 64 16.96 -5.35 9.62
N SER A 65 16.47 -4.81 8.52
CA SER A 65 17.24 -4.60 7.29
C SER A 65 17.20 -3.12 6.92
N ARG A 66 18.38 -2.49 6.85
CA ARG A 66 18.47 -1.09 6.44
C ARG A 66 18.62 -1.00 4.93
N LYS A 67 17.62 -0.46 4.23
CA LYS A 67 17.68 -0.27 2.76
C LYS A 67 18.41 1.02 2.38
N THR A 68 18.23 2.07 3.17
CA THR A 68 18.91 3.36 3.01
C THR A 68 19.13 3.96 4.40
N PRO A 69 19.96 5.04 4.56
CA PRO A 69 20.13 5.71 5.84
C PRO A 69 18.80 6.11 6.52
N ASP A 70 17.78 6.45 5.70
CA ASP A 70 16.49 6.95 6.16
C ASP A 70 15.37 5.91 6.15
N LYS A 71 15.67 4.66 5.69
CA LYS A 71 14.64 3.63 5.54
C LYS A 71 15.07 2.30 6.12
N VAL A 72 14.31 1.86 7.10
CA VAL A 72 14.49 0.59 7.80
C VAL A 72 13.32 -0.33 7.48
N VAL A 73 13.60 -1.58 7.15
CA VAL A 73 12.58 -2.62 6.95
C VAL A 73 12.67 -3.63 8.07
N LEU A 74 11.55 -3.85 8.72
CA LEU A 74 11.37 -4.86 9.75
C LEU A 74 10.64 -6.06 9.16
N SER A 75 11.27 -7.23 9.18
CA SER A 75 10.61 -8.50 8.88
C SER A 75 10.45 -9.27 10.18
N TYR A 76 9.24 -9.62 10.56
CA TYR A 76 9.01 -10.36 11.80
C TYR A 76 9.77 -11.70 11.78
N LYS A 77 10.43 -12.05 12.89
CA LYS A 77 11.16 -13.33 13.04
C LYS A 77 10.22 -14.51 12.93
N GLU A 78 9.02 -14.37 13.49
CA GLU A 78 7.93 -15.31 13.33
C GLU A 78 6.87 -14.66 12.42
N PRO A 79 6.34 -15.39 11.42
CA PRO A 79 5.33 -14.83 10.54
C PRO A 79 4.09 -14.43 11.34
N ILE A 80 3.51 -13.28 11.02
CA ILE A 80 2.21 -12.90 11.56
C ILE A 80 1.18 -13.90 11.03
N LEU A 81 0.62 -14.67 11.95
CA LEU A 81 -0.38 -15.68 11.64
C LEU A 81 -1.76 -15.05 11.52
N PHE A 82 -2.48 -15.47 10.50
CA PHE A 82 -3.88 -15.14 10.28
C PHE A 82 -4.68 -16.43 10.27
N ARG A 83 -5.93 -16.37 10.68
CA ARG A 83 -6.84 -17.50 10.50
C ARG A 83 -6.91 -17.90 9.03
N TYR A 84 -7.19 -19.19 8.79
CA TYR A 84 -7.24 -19.73 7.43
C TYR A 84 -8.19 -18.90 6.56
N ASN A 85 -7.71 -18.47 5.40
CA ASN A 85 -8.43 -17.65 4.41
C ASN A 85 -9.06 -16.37 5.01
N SER A 86 -8.41 -15.75 6.01
CA SER A 86 -8.90 -14.60 6.76
C SER A 86 -7.81 -13.53 6.90
N ASP A 87 -8.23 -12.35 7.26
CA ASP A 87 -7.43 -11.21 7.69
C ASP A 87 -7.45 -11.03 9.23
N GLU A 88 -8.14 -11.93 9.94
CA GLU A 88 -8.15 -11.92 11.41
C GLU A 88 -6.80 -12.42 11.95
N ILE A 89 -6.13 -11.54 12.72
CA ILE A 89 -4.83 -11.83 13.32
C ILE A 89 -5.02 -12.83 14.46
N GLU A 90 -4.24 -13.90 14.46
CA GLU A 90 -4.26 -14.86 15.56
C GLU A 90 -3.72 -14.24 16.86
N PRO A 91 -4.28 -14.60 18.04
CA PRO A 91 -3.86 -14.04 19.33
C PRO A 91 -2.36 -14.16 19.61
N ALA A 92 -1.72 -15.23 19.15
CA ALA A 92 -0.27 -15.45 19.30
C ALA A 92 0.55 -14.34 18.61
N SER A 93 0.05 -13.80 17.50
CA SER A 93 0.72 -12.75 16.73
C SER A 93 0.51 -11.34 17.26
N LEU A 94 -0.40 -11.13 18.20
CA LEU A 94 -0.63 -9.81 18.81
C LEU A 94 0.56 -9.34 19.66
N LYS A 95 1.24 -10.26 20.34
CA LYS A 95 2.38 -9.91 21.21
C LYS A 95 3.52 -9.21 20.44
N PRO A 96 4.06 -9.77 19.34
CA PRO A 96 5.09 -9.09 18.56
C PRO A 96 4.62 -7.75 17.97
N ILE A 97 3.36 -7.64 17.54
CA ILE A 97 2.80 -6.37 17.03
C ILE A 97 2.79 -5.31 18.14
N LYS A 98 2.35 -5.66 19.35
CA LYS A 98 2.34 -4.75 20.51
C LYS A 98 3.74 -4.30 20.91
N GLN A 99 4.72 -5.20 20.89
CA GLN A 99 6.12 -4.85 21.15
C GLN A 99 6.65 -3.88 20.11
N THR A 100 6.37 -4.13 18.82
CA THR A 100 6.73 -3.21 17.73
C THR A 100 6.06 -1.84 17.90
N ALA A 101 4.77 -1.79 18.24
CA ALA A 101 4.06 -0.53 18.49
C ALA A 101 4.70 0.28 19.64
N ARG A 102 5.10 -0.39 20.71
CA ARG A 102 5.81 0.27 21.83
C ARG A 102 7.13 0.88 21.40
N ALA A 103 7.90 0.17 20.57
CA ALA A 103 9.15 0.68 20.03
C ALA A 103 8.90 1.87 19.09
N LEU A 104 7.90 1.79 18.19
CA LEU A 104 7.55 2.88 17.28
C LEU A 104 7.11 4.16 17.98
N LYS A 105 6.50 4.09 19.16
CA LYS A 105 6.13 5.28 19.95
C LYS A 105 7.33 6.13 20.39
N LYS A 106 8.55 5.56 20.40
CA LYS A 106 9.77 6.33 20.65
C LYS A 106 10.16 7.25 19.49
N TYR A 107 9.52 7.04 18.32
CA TYR A 107 9.82 7.70 17.05
C TYR A 107 8.54 8.30 16.42
N PRO A 108 7.90 9.29 17.06
CA PRO A 108 6.57 9.79 16.69
C PRO A 108 6.54 10.52 15.34
N ASP A 109 7.69 10.93 14.82
CA ASP A 109 7.81 11.66 13.56
C ASP A 109 8.02 10.74 12.35
N ASN A 110 8.31 9.46 12.61
CA ASN A 110 8.58 8.50 11.54
C ASN A 110 7.28 7.99 10.93
N THR A 111 7.31 7.73 9.63
CA THR A 111 6.21 7.06 8.93
C THR A 111 6.44 5.56 8.88
N VAL A 112 5.36 4.81 9.01
CA VAL A 112 5.35 3.35 8.97
C VAL A 112 4.43 2.89 7.84
N ARG A 113 4.97 2.10 6.92
CA ARG A 113 4.18 1.42 5.89
C ARG A 113 4.17 -0.07 6.15
N VAL A 114 2.98 -0.63 6.31
CA VAL A 114 2.77 -2.06 6.47
C VAL A 114 2.59 -2.68 5.09
N ALA A 115 3.48 -3.59 4.71
CA ALA A 115 3.48 -4.28 3.43
C ALA A 115 3.07 -5.76 3.62
N GLY A 116 1.99 -6.18 2.96
CA GLY A 116 1.49 -7.57 3.00
C GLY A 116 1.88 -8.34 1.76
N TYR A 117 2.22 -9.63 1.94
CA TYR A 117 2.60 -10.55 0.87
C TYR A 117 1.88 -11.88 1.01
N THR A 118 1.67 -12.56 -0.12
CA THR A 118 1.16 -13.94 -0.20
C THR A 118 2.18 -14.86 -0.88
N ASP A 119 1.90 -16.14 -0.90
CA ASP A 119 2.52 -17.07 -1.85
C ASP A 119 1.87 -16.96 -3.24
N SER A 120 2.34 -17.76 -4.19
CA SER A 120 1.89 -17.74 -5.58
C SER A 120 0.68 -18.64 -5.86
N LEU A 121 0.07 -19.27 -4.86
CA LEU A 121 -1.10 -20.11 -5.06
C LEU A 121 -2.37 -19.29 -5.15
N GLY A 122 -3.28 -19.72 -6.05
CA GLY A 122 -4.58 -19.08 -6.23
C GLY A 122 -4.59 -17.94 -7.24
N ASP A 123 -5.70 -17.22 -7.29
CA ASP A 123 -5.91 -16.10 -8.20
C ASP A 123 -5.05 -14.88 -7.81
N PRO A 124 -4.34 -14.26 -8.77
CA PRO A 124 -3.46 -13.12 -8.48
C PRO A 124 -4.20 -11.91 -7.90
N ASN A 125 -5.40 -11.59 -8.40
CA ASN A 125 -6.17 -10.45 -7.91
C ASN A 125 -6.68 -10.69 -6.49
N TYR A 126 -7.13 -11.92 -6.21
CA TYR A 126 -7.50 -12.34 -4.86
C TYR A 126 -6.31 -12.22 -3.89
N ASN A 127 -5.11 -12.61 -4.32
CA ASN A 127 -3.90 -12.51 -3.50
C ASN A 127 -3.52 -11.06 -3.19
N VAL A 128 -3.66 -10.14 -4.15
CA VAL A 128 -3.46 -8.71 -3.92
C VAL A 128 -4.46 -8.20 -2.87
N ASP A 129 -5.74 -8.51 -3.03
CA ASP A 129 -6.78 -8.09 -2.10
C ASP A 129 -6.58 -8.69 -0.68
N LEU A 130 -6.28 -10.00 -0.60
CA LEU A 130 -6.00 -10.67 0.68
C LEU A 130 -4.79 -10.05 1.40
N SER A 131 -3.70 -9.78 0.67
CA SER A 131 -2.51 -9.14 1.24
C SER A 131 -2.79 -7.73 1.70
N GLN A 132 -3.62 -6.98 0.98
CA GLN A 132 -4.08 -5.64 1.35
C GLN A 132 -4.89 -5.67 2.65
N ARG A 133 -5.86 -6.59 2.78
CA ARG A 133 -6.66 -6.75 4.01
C ARG A 133 -5.78 -7.12 5.20
N ARG A 134 -4.82 -8.05 5.03
CA ARG A 134 -3.89 -8.45 6.09
C ARG A 134 -2.97 -7.31 6.53
N ALA A 135 -2.42 -6.56 5.57
CA ALA A 135 -1.63 -5.36 5.88
C ALA A 135 -2.45 -4.32 6.65
N LYS A 136 -3.72 -4.10 6.24
CA LYS A 136 -4.66 -3.22 6.93
C LYS A 136 -4.92 -3.68 8.38
N ALA A 137 -5.14 -4.97 8.60
CA ALA A 137 -5.40 -5.51 9.94
C ALA A 137 -4.22 -5.24 10.90
N VAL A 138 -2.99 -5.48 10.43
CA VAL A 138 -1.77 -5.16 11.22
C VAL A 138 -1.63 -3.66 11.44
N ALA A 139 -1.86 -2.83 10.43
CA ALA A 139 -1.82 -1.38 10.55
C ALA A 139 -2.83 -0.84 11.59
N MET A 140 -4.05 -1.39 11.57
CA MET A 140 -5.09 -1.03 12.55
C MET A 140 -4.71 -1.44 13.98
N GLU A 141 -4.08 -2.61 14.16
CA GLU A 141 -3.61 -3.03 15.47
C GLU A 141 -2.47 -2.13 15.98
N LEU A 142 -1.54 -1.69 15.13
CA LEU A 142 -0.52 -0.69 15.50
C LEU A 142 -1.15 0.62 15.96
N VAL A 143 -2.17 1.11 15.25
CA VAL A 143 -2.91 2.34 15.62
C VAL A 143 -3.64 2.16 16.94
N LYS A 144 -4.30 1.03 17.15
CA LYS A 144 -4.98 0.68 18.41
C LYS A 144 -4.00 0.65 19.60
N GLU A 145 -2.77 0.18 19.37
CA GLU A 145 -1.70 0.20 20.37
C GLU A 145 -1.05 1.59 20.56
N GLY A 146 -1.55 2.62 19.86
CA GLY A 146 -1.22 4.04 20.06
C GLY A 146 -0.15 4.60 19.13
N VAL A 147 0.15 3.95 18.01
CA VAL A 147 0.93 4.58 16.93
C VAL A 147 0.03 5.61 16.21
N PRO A 148 0.48 6.85 15.96
CA PRO A 148 -0.37 7.87 15.32
C PRO A 148 -0.87 7.44 13.95
N ALA A 149 -2.19 7.41 13.73
CA ALA A 149 -2.81 6.95 12.48
C ALA A 149 -2.31 7.72 11.25
N LYS A 150 -2.00 9.01 11.39
CA LYS A 150 -1.44 9.85 10.31
C LYS A 150 -0.09 9.35 9.78
N ASN A 151 0.63 8.58 10.58
CA ASN A 151 1.95 8.06 10.25
C ASN A 151 1.91 6.61 9.75
N VAL A 152 0.75 5.95 9.80
CA VAL A 152 0.61 4.55 9.40
C VAL A 152 -0.09 4.46 8.05
N SER A 153 0.52 3.72 7.13
CA SER A 153 -0.06 3.36 5.84
C SER A 153 0.06 1.85 5.61
N PHE A 154 -0.69 1.32 4.66
CA PHE A 154 -0.64 -0.11 4.35
C PHE A 154 -0.79 -0.36 2.85
N ILE A 155 -0.18 -1.45 2.38
CA ILE A 155 -0.23 -1.87 0.98
C ILE A 155 -0.14 -3.39 0.87
N GLY A 156 -0.89 -3.98 -0.06
CA GLY A 156 -0.80 -5.39 -0.42
C GLY A 156 -0.08 -5.57 -1.75
N TYR A 157 0.91 -6.42 -1.77
CA TYR A 157 1.69 -6.75 -2.97
C TYR A 157 1.33 -8.11 -3.57
N GLY A 158 0.41 -8.87 -2.97
CA GLY A 158 0.09 -10.22 -3.41
C GLY A 158 1.32 -11.12 -3.41
N ALA A 159 1.50 -11.90 -4.48
CA ALA A 159 2.63 -12.80 -4.65
C ALA A 159 3.92 -12.14 -5.18
N ALA A 160 3.97 -10.81 -5.27
CA ALA A 160 5.16 -10.10 -5.72
C ALA A 160 6.31 -10.18 -4.70
N ASN A 161 7.55 -9.99 -5.19
CA ASN A 161 8.76 -9.95 -4.37
C ASN A 161 8.92 -11.18 -3.43
N PRO A 162 8.93 -12.43 -3.96
CA PRO A 162 9.09 -13.60 -3.13
C PRO A 162 10.49 -13.63 -2.49
N VAL A 163 10.56 -13.97 -1.20
CA VAL A 163 11.82 -14.13 -0.45
C VAL A 163 12.32 -15.57 -0.46
N ALA A 164 11.46 -16.50 -0.87
CA ALA A 164 11.78 -17.91 -0.99
C ALA A 164 11.07 -18.55 -2.19
N THR A 165 11.47 -19.77 -2.56
CA THR A 165 10.84 -20.49 -3.67
C THR A 165 9.38 -20.83 -3.38
N ASN A 166 8.47 -20.55 -4.33
CA ASN A 166 7.08 -20.96 -4.23
C ASN A 166 6.84 -22.46 -4.53
N LYS A 167 7.87 -23.19 -4.99
CA LYS A 167 7.76 -24.61 -5.32
C LYS A 167 7.58 -25.50 -4.09
N THR A 168 8.12 -25.12 -2.94
CA THR A 168 8.04 -25.89 -1.70
C THR A 168 7.05 -25.28 -0.71
N SER A 169 6.43 -26.11 0.13
CA SER A 169 5.53 -25.65 1.21
C SER A 169 6.24 -24.70 2.19
N LYS A 170 7.50 -25.04 2.55
CA LYS A 170 8.33 -24.21 3.43
C LYS A 170 8.60 -22.82 2.82
N GLY A 171 8.94 -22.77 1.53
CA GLY A 171 9.20 -21.49 0.86
C GLY A 171 7.93 -20.66 0.71
N ARG A 172 6.78 -21.26 0.40
CA ARG A 172 5.49 -20.57 0.39
C ARG A 172 5.15 -19.97 1.77
N ALA A 173 5.42 -20.72 2.85
CA ALA A 173 5.21 -20.19 4.21
C ALA A 173 6.05 -18.95 4.49
N GLN A 174 7.28 -18.87 4.00
CA GLN A 174 8.13 -17.69 4.12
C GLN A 174 7.62 -16.51 3.28
N ASN A 175 6.99 -16.78 2.13
CA ASN A 175 6.43 -15.73 1.27
C ASN A 175 5.15 -15.12 1.86
N ARG A 176 4.37 -15.88 2.64
CA ARG A 176 3.20 -15.36 3.38
C ARG A 176 3.67 -14.56 4.61
N ARG A 177 3.98 -13.30 4.41
CA ARG A 177 4.58 -12.44 5.44
C ARG A 177 3.99 -11.03 5.44
N VAL A 178 4.28 -10.32 6.52
CA VAL A 178 4.06 -8.88 6.63
C VAL A 178 5.39 -8.23 6.99
N GLU A 179 5.73 -7.16 6.29
CA GLU A 179 6.91 -6.33 6.56
C GLU A 179 6.47 -4.92 6.97
N LEU A 180 7.26 -4.27 7.82
CA LEU A 180 7.08 -2.86 8.14
C LEU A 180 8.24 -2.06 7.59
N GLU A 181 7.92 -1.10 6.74
CA GLU A 181 8.90 -0.11 6.25
C GLU A 181 8.77 1.16 7.09
N ILE A 182 9.81 1.48 7.84
CA ILE A 182 9.88 2.70 8.65
C ILE A 182 10.76 3.71 7.91
N SER A 183 10.23 4.89 7.68
CA SER A 183 10.96 5.98 7.03
C SER A 183 11.05 7.19 7.95
N ASN A 184 12.25 7.76 8.08
CA ASN A 184 12.45 9.04 8.71
C ASN A 184 11.92 10.14 7.78
N ASN A 185 11.02 10.98 8.28
CA ASN A 185 10.49 12.13 7.52
C ASN A 185 11.32 13.39 7.74
#